data_8a339978a8cabd024a769dd04284bc8c
#
_entry.id   8a339978a8cabd024a769dd04284bc8c
#
_cell.length_a   1.000
_cell.length_b   1.000
_cell.length_c   1.000
_cell.angle_alpha   90.00
_cell.angle_beta   90.00
_cell.angle_gamma   90.00
#
_symmetry.space_group_name_H-M   'P 1'
#
loop_
_entity.id
_entity.type
_entity.pdbx_description
1 polymer ?
#
loop_
_entity_poly.entity_id
_entity_poly.type
_entity_poly.pdbx_seq_one_letter_code
_entity_poly.pdbx_strand_id
1 'polypeptide(L)'
;MPEYTGRPSEGEGISLFMPAFNEEQNVAFMIGCARNALDALGVPWEIVIVDDGSSDGTVRETMAATVGDERIRVVSHGANRGFGMALRTGIESARMPWVFYTDCDGQFDLDDLGRVWAERVDADVVSAYRRRRRDPGLRLVYSFCYNLIAWIVFFGGFKDVDCSFKLYRRSIFEKVKPRSTCGVIDLEILTLARGFGFRRRQIPVLHRERRAGTVSFETFRKGFFAWVRIGALTEMLEQLFALRVRTWRGDVG
;
A
#
# COMPACT_ATOMS: atom_id res chain seq x y z
N MET A 1 17.76 4.88 19.53
CA MET A 1 17.60 4.74 18.09
C MET A 1 18.97 4.92 17.45
N PRO A 2 19.45 4.10 16.53
CA PRO A 2 20.66 4.43 15.79
C PRO A 2 20.35 5.64 14.90
N GLU A 3 21.04 6.76 15.12
CA GLU A 3 21.03 7.90 14.24
C GLU A 3 21.57 7.47 12.86
N TYR A 4 20.79 7.69 11.82
CA TYR A 4 21.23 7.52 10.44
C TYR A 4 22.20 8.67 10.10
N THR A 5 23.50 8.42 10.11
CA THR A 5 24.55 9.40 9.84
C THR A 5 25.03 9.41 8.38
N GLY A 6 24.35 8.67 7.49
CA GLY A 6 24.69 8.67 6.06
C GLY A 6 24.22 9.95 5.37
N ARG A 7 25.15 10.66 4.70
CA ARG A 7 24.77 11.72 3.75
C ARG A 7 23.94 11.11 2.63
N PRO A 8 22.83 11.77 2.17
CA PRO A 8 22.09 11.29 1.02
C PRO A 8 23.07 11.15 -0.18
N SER A 9 23.12 9.96 -0.77
CA SER A 9 23.82 9.78 -2.05
C SER A 9 22.98 10.45 -3.14
N GLU A 10 23.64 11.00 -4.18
CA GLU A 10 22.93 11.51 -5.36
C GLU A 10 22.00 10.43 -5.90
N GLY A 11 20.69 10.70 -5.92
CA GLY A 11 19.64 9.73 -6.31
C GLY A 11 18.89 9.06 -5.15
N GLU A 12 19.11 9.44 -3.88
CA GLU A 12 18.25 9.02 -2.77
C GLU A 12 17.07 9.99 -2.60
N GLY A 13 15.88 9.43 -2.48
CA GLY A 13 14.65 10.15 -2.22
C GLY A 13 13.47 9.20 -2.18
N ILE A 14 12.39 9.60 -1.53
CA ILE A 14 11.23 8.75 -1.27
C ILE A 14 9.94 9.47 -1.64
N SER A 15 9.13 8.85 -2.50
CA SER A 15 7.72 9.20 -2.69
C SER A 15 6.88 8.35 -1.78
N LEU A 16 6.23 8.96 -0.80
CA LEU A 16 5.21 8.30 0.00
C LEU A 16 3.86 8.57 -0.62
N PHE A 17 3.07 7.54 -0.93
CA PHE A 17 1.70 7.74 -1.35
C PHE A 17 0.70 6.99 -0.46
N MET A 18 -0.48 7.59 -0.34
CA MET A 18 -1.60 7.05 0.43
C MET A 18 -2.85 7.03 -0.45
N PRO A 19 -3.40 5.84 -0.77
CA PRO A 19 -4.74 5.74 -1.32
C PRO A 19 -5.75 6.23 -0.29
N ALA A 20 -6.70 7.05 -0.68
CA ALA A 20 -7.73 7.60 0.17
C ALA A 20 -9.11 7.48 -0.50
N PHE A 21 -10.09 6.98 0.23
CA PHE A 21 -11.49 6.96 -0.18
C PHE A 21 -12.39 7.16 1.05
N ASN A 22 -12.99 8.35 1.15
CA ASN A 22 -13.79 8.79 2.30
C ASN A 22 -12.99 8.74 3.62
N GLU A 23 -11.85 9.42 3.63
CA GLU A 23 -10.91 9.48 4.74
C GLU A 23 -10.78 10.91 5.33
N GLU A 24 -11.83 11.73 5.27
CA GLU A 24 -11.82 13.13 5.75
C GLU A 24 -11.33 13.27 7.20
N GLN A 25 -11.63 12.27 8.06
CA GLN A 25 -11.26 12.28 9.48
C GLN A 25 -9.80 11.86 9.72
N ASN A 26 -9.15 11.26 8.75
CA ASN A 26 -7.82 10.66 8.90
C ASN A 26 -6.74 11.37 8.08
N VAL A 27 -7.07 11.88 6.89
CA VAL A 27 -6.09 12.30 5.90
C VAL A 27 -5.16 13.40 6.41
N ALA A 28 -5.66 14.42 7.07
CA ALA A 28 -4.83 15.50 7.61
C ALA A 28 -3.86 15.00 8.70
N PHE A 29 -4.34 14.12 9.59
CA PHE A 29 -3.50 13.48 10.61
C PHE A 29 -2.41 12.62 9.95
N MET A 30 -2.75 11.80 8.96
CA MET A 30 -1.81 10.94 8.27
C MET A 30 -0.75 11.72 7.47
N ILE A 31 -1.12 12.84 6.87
CA ILE A 31 -0.16 13.76 6.24
C ILE A 31 0.84 14.29 7.27
N GLY A 32 0.38 14.69 8.45
CA GLY A 32 1.25 15.14 9.54
C GLY A 32 2.23 14.06 10.01
N CYS A 33 1.74 12.84 10.23
CA CYS A 33 2.58 11.70 10.59
C CYS A 33 3.61 11.37 9.49
N ALA A 34 3.17 11.36 8.22
CA ALA A 34 4.04 11.09 7.08
C ALA A 34 5.14 12.14 6.93
N ARG A 35 4.80 13.43 7.09
CA ARG A 35 5.79 14.52 7.06
C ARG A 35 6.86 14.32 8.14
N ASN A 36 6.46 14.09 9.39
CA ASN A 36 7.40 13.89 10.49
C ASN A 36 8.32 12.67 10.26
N ALA A 37 7.75 11.55 9.81
CA ALA A 37 8.52 10.34 9.53
C ALA A 37 9.51 10.54 8.36
N LEU A 38 9.10 11.25 7.31
CA LEU A 38 9.94 11.54 6.15
C LEU A 38 11.03 12.56 6.47
N ASP A 39 10.73 13.62 7.23
CA ASP A 39 11.72 14.59 7.69
C ASP A 39 12.80 13.91 8.55
N ALA A 40 12.42 12.93 9.38
CA ALA A 40 13.36 12.15 10.20
C ALA A 40 14.32 11.27 9.37
N LEU A 41 14.00 10.94 8.11
CA LEU A 41 14.89 10.19 7.22
C LEU A 41 16.05 11.06 6.68
N GLY A 42 15.89 12.38 6.65
CA GLY A 42 16.92 13.32 6.17
C GLY A 42 17.22 13.21 4.68
N VAL A 43 16.29 12.70 3.87
CA VAL A 43 16.40 12.55 2.41
C VAL A 43 15.32 13.36 1.71
N PRO A 44 15.49 13.73 0.41
CA PRO A 44 14.42 14.36 -0.36
C PRO A 44 13.17 13.48 -0.38
N TRP A 45 11.99 14.11 -0.21
CA TRP A 45 10.74 13.38 -0.20
C TRP A 45 9.58 14.15 -0.83
N GLU A 46 8.56 13.42 -1.22
CA GLU A 46 7.23 13.92 -1.57
C GLU A 46 6.13 13.04 -0.97
N ILE A 47 4.94 13.62 -0.78
CA ILE A 47 3.72 12.89 -0.41
C ILE A 47 2.69 13.04 -1.52
N VAL A 48 2.06 11.93 -1.90
CA VAL A 48 0.98 11.89 -2.88
C VAL A 48 -0.25 11.26 -2.24
N ILE A 49 -1.32 12.02 -2.11
CA ILE A 49 -2.62 11.48 -1.73
C ILE A 49 -3.36 11.12 -3.01
N VAL A 50 -3.70 9.84 -3.16
CA VAL A 50 -4.48 9.37 -4.31
C VAL A 50 -5.93 9.24 -3.86
N ASP A 51 -6.73 10.24 -4.17
CA ASP A 51 -8.16 10.25 -3.90
C ASP A 51 -8.91 9.39 -4.93
N ASP A 52 -9.47 8.29 -4.47
CA ASP A 52 -10.23 7.36 -5.33
C ASP A 52 -11.72 7.77 -5.44
N GLY A 53 -11.96 9.06 -5.68
CA GLY A 53 -13.31 9.58 -5.90
C GLY A 53 -14.13 9.68 -4.62
N SER A 54 -13.55 10.25 -3.57
CA SER A 54 -14.25 10.49 -2.29
C SER A 54 -15.46 11.41 -2.46
N SER A 55 -16.50 11.11 -1.72
CA SER A 55 -17.73 11.93 -1.67
C SER A 55 -17.83 12.80 -0.42
N ASP A 56 -16.90 12.64 0.53
CA ASP A 56 -16.79 13.40 1.76
C ASP A 56 -15.78 14.56 1.62
N GLY A 57 -15.32 15.11 2.74
CA GLY A 57 -14.34 16.20 2.78
C GLY A 57 -12.89 15.80 2.53
N THR A 58 -12.57 14.56 2.12
CA THR A 58 -11.18 14.07 1.99
C THR A 58 -10.29 15.00 1.18
N VAL A 59 -10.72 15.39 -0.02
CA VAL A 59 -9.94 16.30 -0.90
C VAL A 59 -9.76 17.66 -0.26
N ARG A 60 -10.82 18.21 0.34
CA ARG A 60 -10.76 19.50 1.04
C ARG A 60 -9.76 19.49 2.18
N GLU A 61 -9.84 18.46 3.05
CA GLU A 61 -8.93 18.31 4.20
C GLU A 61 -7.47 18.09 3.74
N THR A 62 -7.29 17.32 2.65
CA THR A 62 -5.96 17.17 2.05
C THR A 62 -5.41 18.51 1.58
N MET A 63 -6.18 19.26 0.80
CA MET A 63 -5.74 20.57 0.30
C MET A 63 -5.42 21.54 1.44
N ALA A 64 -6.23 21.56 2.51
CA ALA A 64 -5.96 22.39 3.68
C ALA A 64 -4.66 21.99 4.39
N ALA A 65 -4.37 20.67 4.50
CA ALA A 65 -3.15 20.17 5.14
C ALA A 65 -1.88 20.38 4.30
N THR A 66 -2.01 20.70 3.01
CA THR A 66 -0.89 20.88 2.07
C THR A 66 -0.54 22.32 1.79
N VAL A 67 -1.30 23.28 2.33
CA VAL A 67 -1.06 24.71 2.12
C VAL A 67 0.38 25.07 2.46
N GLY A 68 1.10 25.64 1.47
CA GLY A 68 2.49 26.09 1.65
C GLY A 68 3.55 25.01 1.57
N ASP A 69 3.20 23.75 1.22
CA ASP A 69 4.18 22.69 1.03
C ASP A 69 3.98 22.00 -0.34
N GLU A 70 4.71 22.44 -1.35
CA GLU A 70 4.65 21.91 -2.72
C GLU A 70 5.11 20.45 -2.86
N ARG A 71 5.73 19.89 -1.82
CA ARG A 71 6.12 18.48 -1.79
C ARG A 71 4.91 17.55 -1.59
N ILE A 72 3.76 18.12 -1.23
CA ILE A 72 2.55 17.33 -0.93
C ILE A 72 1.48 17.67 -1.97
N ARG A 73 0.94 16.66 -2.63
CA ARG A 73 -0.05 16.86 -3.69
C ARG A 73 -1.15 15.81 -3.69
N VAL A 74 -2.27 16.16 -4.29
CA VAL A 74 -3.42 15.28 -4.51
C VAL A 74 -3.47 14.86 -5.98
N VAL A 75 -3.81 13.59 -6.21
CA VAL A 75 -4.21 13.06 -7.51
C VAL A 75 -5.60 12.45 -7.34
N SER A 76 -6.62 13.03 -7.94
CA SER A 76 -8.01 12.55 -7.81
C SER A 76 -8.47 11.83 -9.07
N HIS A 77 -9.19 10.72 -8.88
CA HIS A 77 -9.82 9.97 -9.96
C HIS A 77 -11.18 10.54 -10.41
N GLY A 78 -11.76 11.44 -9.61
CA GLY A 78 -13.11 11.97 -9.86
C GLY A 78 -14.24 10.97 -9.61
N ALA A 79 -13.99 9.67 -9.65
CA ALA A 79 -14.92 8.59 -9.31
C ALA A 79 -14.16 7.40 -8.77
N ASN A 80 -14.80 6.56 -7.95
CA ASN A 80 -14.17 5.37 -7.39
C ASN A 80 -13.82 4.36 -8.49
N ARG A 81 -12.53 4.07 -8.62
CA ARG A 81 -11.94 3.13 -9.59
C ARG A 81 -11.38 1.87 -8.94
N GLY A 82 -11.42 1.81 -7.62
CA GLY A 82 -10.96 0.69 -6.80
C GLY A 82 -9.50 0.80 -6.34
N PHE A 83 -9.22 0.06 -5.27
CA PHE A 83 -7.94 0.09 -4.57
C PHE A 83 -6.73 -0.15 -5.49
N GLY A 84 -6.82 -1.15 -6.38
CA GLY A 84 -5.72 -1.47 -7.29
C GLY A 84 -5.41 -0.32 -8.25
N MET A 85 -6.44 0.42 -8.71
CA MET A 85 -6.24 1.60 -9.55
C MET A 85 -5.60 2.74 -8.76
N ALA A 86 -6.00 2.94 -7.51
CA ALA A 86 -5.38 3.94 -6.65
C ALA A 86 -3.90 3.62 -6.38
N LEU A 87 -3.55 2.35 -6.14
CA LEU A 87 -2.14 1.94 -6.02
C LEU A 87 -1.35 2.22 -7.31
N ARG A 88 -1.89 1.84 -8.47
CA ARG A 88 -1.22 2.10 -9.76
C ARG A 88 -0.97 3.59 -9.97
N THR A 89 -1.98 4.41 -9.73
CA THR A 89 -1.86 5.87 -9.84
C THR A 89 -0.80 6.41 -8.87
N GLY A 90 -0.73 5.91 -7.64
CA GLY A 90 0.30 6.28 -6.67
C GLY A 90 1.71 5.93 -7.16
N ILE A 91 1.90 4.72 -7.66
CA ILE A 91 3.17 4.25 -8.24
C ILE A 91 3.57 5.11 -9.45
N GLU A 92 2.65 5.34 -10.38
CA GLU A 92 2.89 6.12 -11.61
C GLU A 92 3.16 7.59 -11.31
N SER A 93 2.56 8.11 -10.24
CA SER A 93 2.74 9.49 -9.79
C SER A 93 4.06 9.73 -9.05
N ALA A 94 4.70 8.68 -8.54
CA ALA A 94 5.93 8.78 -7.77
C ALA A 94 7.10 9.28 -8.63
N ARG A 95 7.83 10.30 -8.12
CA ARG A 95 8.95 10.95 -8.81
C ARG A 95 10.31 10.53 -8.26
N MET A 96 10.35 10.12 -6.98
CA MET A 96 11.60 9.78 -6.28
C MET A 96 12.07 8.35 -6.60
N PRO A 97 13.35 8.03 -6.37
CA PRO A 97 13.91 6.69 -6.61
C PRO A 97 13.27 5.56 -5.82
N TRP A 98 12.68 5.87 -4.67
CA TRP A 98 11.97 4.92 -3.83
C TRP A 98 10.51 5.30 -3.68
N VAL A 99 9.65 4.31 -3.70
CA VAL A 99 8.20 4.46 -3.58
C VAL A 99 7.74 3.69 -2.35
N PHE A 100 7.19 4.40 -1.40
CA PHE A 100 6.58 3.81 -0.22
C PHE A 100 5.09 4.04 -0.23
N TYR A 101 4.30 3.02 0.12
CA TYR A 101 2.88 3.23 0.31
C TYR A 101 2.37 2.68 1.64
N THR A 102 1.34 3.34 2.15
CA THR A 102 0.55 2.91 3.30
C THR A 102 -0.89 3.37 3.16
N ASP A 103 -1.81 2.71 3.86
CA ASP A 103 -3.20 3.15 3.94
C ASP A 103 -3.32 4.47 4.70
N CYS A 104 -4.38 5.23 4.40
CA CYS A 104 -4.68 6.53 4.99
C CYS A 104 -5.52 6.46 6.26
N ASP A 105 -5.64 5.28 6.91
CA ASP A 105 -6.61 5.02 7.99
C ASP A 105 -6.01 5.03 9.41
N GLY A 106 -4.70 5.24 9.51
CA GLY A 106 -3.99 5.31 10.79
C GLY A 106 -3.73 3.95 11.45
N GLN A 107 -3.92 2.83 10.76
CA GLN A 107 -3.67 1.50 11.32
C GLN A 107 -2.18 1.16 11.41
N PHE A 108 -1.32 1.81 10.64
CA PHE A 108 0.13 1.64 10.68
C PHE A 108 0.82 2.83 11.36
N ASP A 109 1.87 2.53 12.11
CA ASP A 109 2.73 3.54 12.73
C ASP A 109 3.83 3.95 11.76
N LEU A 110 3.79 5.21 11.31
CA LEU A 110 4.79 5.73 10.39
C LEU A 110 6.18 5.91 11.02
N ASP A 111 6.31 5.81 12.34
CA ASP A 111 7.62 5.74 13.01
C ASP A 111 8.39 4.46 12.61
N ASP A 112 7.71 3.41 12.16
CA ASP A 112 8.34 2.21 11.60
C ASP A 112 8.98 2.44 10.20
N LEU A 113 8.73 3.59 9.54
CA LEU A 113 9.28 3.89 8.22
C LEU A 113 10.81 3.89 8.21
N GLY A 114 11.46 4.40 9.26
CA GLY A 114 12.91 4.39 9.38
C GLY A 114 13.50 2.97 9.34
N ARG A 115 12.82 2.00 9.93
CA ARG A 115 13.23 0.58 9.90
C ARG A 115 13.07 -0.02 8.50
N VAL A 116 11.95 0.27 7.83
CA VAL A 116 11.73 -0.15 6.43
C VAL A 116 12.78 0.46 5.51
N TRP A 117 13.05 1.75 5.69
CA TRP A 117 14.04 2.48 4.91
C TRP A 117 15.46 1.91 5.05
N ALA A 118 15.84 1.47 6.24
CA ALA A 118 17.15 0.86 6.49
C ALA A 118 17.37 -0.43 5.67
N GLU A 119 16.33 -1.24 5.48
CA GLU A 119 16.41 -2.50 4.73
C GLU A 119 16.61 -2.33 3.20
N ARG A 120 16.46 -1.12 2.65
CA ARG A 120 16.63 -0.82 1.22
C ARG A 120 18.02 -1.09 0.68
N VAL A 121 19.02 -1.11 1.56
CA VAL A 121 20.43 -1.36 1.18
C VAL A 121 20.57 -2.77 0.57
N ASP A 122 19.85 -3.73 1.13
CA ASP A 122 19.93 -5.13 0.73
C ASP A 122 18.71 -5.62 -0.08
N ALA A 123 17.76 -4.75 -0.37
CA ALA A 123 16.52 -5.14 -1.04
C ALA A 123 16.05 -4.10 -2.05
N ASP A 124 15.37 -4.57 -3.08
CA ASP A 124 14.65 -3.75 -4.06
C ASP A 124 13.17 -3.63 -3.67
N VAL A 125 12.68 -4.55 -2.83
CA VAL A 125 11.33 -4.57 -2.26
C VAL A 125 11.41 -4.90 -0.78
N VAL A 126 10.89 -4.01 0.06
CA VAL A 126 10.70 -4.26 1.50
C VAL A 126 9.21 -4.28 1.78
N SER A 127 8.68 -5.44 2.16
CA SER A 127 7.28 -5.59 2.54
C SER A 127 7.16 -5.84 4.03
N ALA A 128 6.29 -5.10 4.70
CA ALA A 128 6.01 -5.39 6.09
C ALA A 128 5.02 -6.57 6.23
N TYR A 129 4.97 -7.14 7.42
CA TYR A 129 3.91 -8.05 7.84
C TYR A 129 3.41 -7.66 9.22
N ARG A 130 2.10 -7.74 9.42
CA ARG A 130 1.43 -7.31 10.64
C ARG A 130 1.72 -8.27 11.80
N ARG A 131 2.32 -7.75 12.83
CA ARG A 131 2.51 -8.46 14.10
C ARG A 131 1.43 -8.03 15.07
N ARG A 132 0.70 -8.96 15.69
CA ARG A 132 -0.41 -8.71 16.62
C ARG A 132 -1.56 -7.93 15.96
N ARG A 133 -2.17 -8.53 14.96
CA ARG A 133 -3.36 -7.98 14.28
C ARG A 133 -4.51 -7.76 15.26
N ARG A 134 -5.11 -6.59 15.19
CA ARG A 134 -6.33 -6.22 15.97
C ARG A 134 -7.57 -6.09 15.08
N ASP A 135 -7.62 -6.88 14.03
CA ASP A 135 -8.79 -6.96 13.16
C ASP A 135 -9.92 -7.77 13.81
N PRO A 136 -11.21 -7.50 13.49
CA PRO A 136 -12.31 -8.36 13.85
C PRO A 136 -12.09 -9.81 13.40
N GLY A 137 -12.55 -10.80 14.20
CA GLY A 137 -12.23 -12.21 13.99
C GLY A 137 -12.54 -12.73 12.57
N LEU A 138 -13.63 -12.27 11.96
CA LEU A 138 -13.99 -12.68 10.59
C LEU A 138 -13.01 -12.15 9.55
N ARG A 139 -12.52 -10.92 9.72
CA ARG A 139 -11.49 -10.35 8.84
C ARG A 139 -10.16 -11.12 8.93
N LEU A 140 -9.84 -11.63 10.12
CA LEU A 140 -8.68 -12.51 10.31
C LEU A 140 -8.83 -13.81 9.52
N VAL A 141 -10.02 -14.42 9.52
CA VAL A 141 -10.31 -15.63 8.73
C VAL A 141 -10.18 -15.35 7.24
N TYR A 142 -10.77 -14.29 6.73
CA TYR A 142 -10.63 -13.93 5.30
C TYR A 142 -9.18 -13.71 4.91
N SER A 143 -8.45 -12.94 5.68
CA SER A 143 -7.04 -12.69 5.39
C SER A 143 -6.20 -13.97 5.48
N PHE A 144 -6.51 -14.87 6.43
CA PHE A 144 -5.86 -16.17 6.51
C PHE A 144 -6.13 -17.00 5.25
N CYS A 145 -7.39 -17.13 4.83
CA CYS A 145 -7.77 -17.85 3.62
C CYS A 145 -7.10 -17.26 2.38
N TYR A 146 -7.10 -15.94 2.25
CA TYR A 146 -6.44 -15.26 1.12
C TYR A 146 -4.93 -15.52 1.09
N ASN A 147 -4.24 -15.36 2.22
CA ASN A 147 -2.81 -15.62 2.31
C ASN A 147 -2.49 -17.11 2.06
N LEU A 148 -3.36 -18.02 2.50
CA LEU A 148 -3.22 -19.47 2.24
C LEU A 148 -3.38 -19.79 0.74
N ILE A 149 -4.40 -19.20 0.08
CA ILE A 149 -4.59 -19.35 -1.37
C ILE A 149 -3.37 -18.78 -2.11
N ALA A 150 -2.94 -17.59 -1.75
CA ALA A 150 -1.75 -16.97 -2.34
C ALA A 150 -0.50 -17.85 -2.13
N TRP A 151 -0.35 -18.44 -0.94
CA TRP A 151 0.76 -19.35 -0.64
C TRP A 151 0.73 -20.62 -1.50
N ILE A 152 -0.43 -21.26 -1.65
CA ILE A 152 -0.61 -22.46 -2.47
C ILE A 152 -0.40 -22.14 -3.96
N VAL A 153 -1.06 -21.11 -4.46
CA VAL A 153 -1.09 -20.79 -5.91
C VAL A 153 0.25 -20.25 -6.40
N PHE A 154 0.98 -19.49 -5.56
CA PHE A 154 2.23 -18.83 -5.92
C PHE A 154 3.46 -19.40 -5.18
N PHE A 155 3.34 -20.61 -4.61
CA PHE A 155 4.45 -21.35 -3.97
C PHE A 155 5.12 -20.61 -2.80
N GLY A 156 4.35 -19.92 -2.00
CA GLY A 156 4.79 -19.31 -0.76
C GLY A 156 5.71 -18.09 -0.91
N GLY A 157 6.36 -17.73 0.19
CA GLY A 157 7.38 -16.68 0.22
C GLY A 157 6.90 -15.32 0.72
N PHE A 158 5.59 -15.18 1.04
CA PHE A 158 5.02 -13.96 1.61
C PHE A 158 4.34 -14.28 2.95
N LYS A 159 4.65 -13.48 3.99
CA LYS A 159 4.06 -13.64 5.33
C LYS A 159 2.70 -12.95 5.44
N ASP A 160 2.54 -11.81 4.79
CA ASP A 160 1.32 -11.02 4.81
C ASP A 160 1.25 -10.17 3.54
N VAL A 161 0.53 -10.68 2.54
CA VAL A 161 0.41 -10.03 1.23
C VAL A 161 -0.32 -8.70 1.33
N ASP A 162 -1.38 -8.64 2.16
CA ASP A 162 -2.27 -7.48 2.27
C ASP A 162 -1.76 -6.39 3.22
N CYS A 163 -0.53 -6.47 3.68
CA CYS A 163 0.04 -5.44 4.54
C CYS A 163 0.37 -4.21 3.72
N SER A 164 -0.41 -3.14 3.88
CA SER A 164 -0.24 -1.86 3.18
C SER A 164 0.88 -1.02 3.83
N PHE A 165 2.09 -1.58 3.88
CA PHE A 165 3.28 -0.92 4.40
C PHE A 165 4.49 -1.46 3.66
N LYS A 166 4.75 -0.92 2.47
CA LYS A 166 5.72 -1.48 1.52
C LYS A 166 6.57 -0.39 0.88
N LEU A 167 7.85 -0.69 0.74
CA LEU A 167 8.83 0.15 0.06
C LEU A 167 9.35 -0.58 -1.17
N TYR A 168 9.38 0.13 -2.28
CA TYR A 168 9.83 -0.37 -3.57
C TYR A 168 10.90 0.54 -4.17
N ARG A 169 11.94 -0.02 -4.74
CA ARG A 169 12.79 0.72 -5.67
C ARG A 169 11.97 1.04 -6.91
N ARG A 170 11.82 2.32 -7.29
CA ARG A 170 10.94 2.75 -8.39
C ARG A 170 11.27 2.05 -9.71
N SER A 171 12.55 1.79 -9.99
CA SER A 171 12.99 1.12 -11.24
C SER A 171 12.45 -0.32 -11.41
N ILE A 172 11.97 -0.99 -10.33
CA ILE A 172 11.32 -2.30 -10.52
C ILE A 172 10.09 -2.20 -11.42
N PHE A 173 9.39 -1.05 -11.38
CA PHE A 173 8.18 -0.80 -12.15
C PHE A 173 8.44 -0.56 -13.65
N GLU A 174 9.69 -0.53 -14.10
CA GLU A 174 10.03 -0.63 -15.50
C GLU A 174 9.71 -2.02 -16.07
N LYS A 175 9.85 -3.06 -15.24
CA LYS A 175 9.56 -4.46 -15.56
C LYS A 175 8.26 -4.96 -14.94
N VAL A 176 8.00 -4.62 -13.68
CA VAL A 176 6.80 -5.02 -12.94
C VAL A 176 5.64 -4.13 -13.36
N LYS A 177 4.75 -4.65 -14.20
CA LYS A 177 3.57 -3.94 -14.72
C LYS A 177 2.29 -4.54 -14.13
N PRO A 178 1.84 -4.08 -12.95
CA PRO A 178 0.63 -4.62 -12.33
C PRO A 178 -0.60 -4.22 -13.15
N ARG A 179 -1.54 -5.17 -13.32
CA ARG A 179 -2.79 -5.00 -14.10
C ARG A 179 -4.03 -5.13 -13.22
N SER A 180 -3.90 -5.73 -12.05
CA SER A 180 -5.01 -5.93 -11.12
C SER A 180 -5.64 -4.62 -10.66
N THR A 181 -6.96 -4.61 -10.52
CA THR A 181 -7.77 -3.44 -10.12
C THR A 181 -8.26 -3.52 -8.67
N CYS A 182 -8.16 -4.69 -8.06
CA CYS A 182 -8.53 -4.93 -6.66
C CYS A 182 -7.31 -5.23 -5.78
N GLY A 183 -7.53 -5.71 -4.55
CA GLY A 183 -6.45 -6.05 -3.60
C GLY A 183 -5.44 -7.10 -4.07
N VAL A 184 -5.73 -7.83 -5.16
CA VAL A 184 -4.77 -8.76 -5.79
C VAL A 184 -3.52 -8.05 -6.29
N ILE A 185 -3.57 -6.74 -6.52
CA ILE A 185 -2.42 -5.95 -7.00
C ILE A 185 -1.18 -6.09 -6.11
N ASP A 186 -1.35 -6.19 -4.81
CA ASP A 186 -0.25 -6.40 -3.88
C ASP A 186 0.46 -7.73 -4.11
N LEU A 187 -0.31 -8.80 -4.26
CA LEU A 187 0.21 -10.11 -4.59
C LEU A 187 0.86 -10.11 -5.97
N GLU A 188 0.25 -9.43 -6.94
CA GLU A 188 0.77 -9.32 -8.30
C GLU A 188 2.15 -8.66 -8.30
N ILE A 189 2.30 -7.48 -7.67
CA ILE A 189 3.58 -6.79 -7.58
C ILE A 189 4.65 -7.67 -6.94
N LEU A 190 4.34 -8.28 -5.80
CA LEU A 190 5.29 -9.13 -5.07
C LEU A 190 5.68 -10.39 -5.86
N THR A 191 4.73 -10.98 -6.59
CA THR A 191 4.95 -12.18 -7.40
C THR A 191 5.79 -11.86 -8.62
N LEU A 192 5.47 -10.78 -9.34
CA LEU A 192 6.25 -10.33 -10.49
C LEU A 192 7.66 -9.92 -10.08
N ALA A 193 7.81 -9.14 -9.00
CA ALA A 193 9.12 -8.77 -8.49
C ALA A 193 9.98 -10.00 -8.16
N ARG A 194 9.38 -11.04 -7.57
CA ARG A 194 10.07 -12.33 -7.36
C ARG A 194 10.45 -12.99 -8.67
N GLY A 195 9.54 -13.03 -9.65
CA GLY A 195 9.77 -13.65 -10.95
C GLY A 195 10.93 -12.99 -11.71
N PHE A 196 11.09 -11.68 -11.58
CA PHE A 196 12.21 -10.93 -12.15
C PHE A 196 13.50 -11.00 -11.32
N GLY A 197 13.53 -11.72 -10.21
CA GLY A 197 14.72 -11.89 -9.38
C GLY A 197 15.07 -10.69 -8.49
N PHE A 198 14.17 -9.73 -8.29
CA PHE A 198 14.39 -8.61 -7.37
C PHE A 198 14.56 -9.09 -5.93
N ARG A 199 15.53 -8.50 -5.22
CA ARG A 199 15.82 -8.82 -3.82
C ARG A 199 14.69 -8.33 -2.92
N ARG A 200 14.25 -9.16 -1.98
CA ARG A 200 13.10 -8.87 -1.12
C ARG A 200 13.43 -9.09 0.36
N ARG A 201 12.95 -8.19 1.19
CA ARG A 201 12.99 -8.30 2.66
C ARG A 201 11.58 -8.23 3.23
N GLN A 202 11.35 -8.87 4.36
CA GLN A 202 10.08 -8.82 5.07
C GLN A 202 10.35 -8.49 6.54
N ILE A 203 9.72 -7.42 7.05
CA ILE A 203 9.91 -6.96 8.42
C ILE A 203 8.58 -6.91 9.18
N PRO A 204 8.58 -7.15 10.49
CA PRO A 204 7.38 -7.00 11.31
C PRO A 204 7.09 -5.54 11.59
N VAL A 205 5.81 -5.15 11.49
CA VAL A 205 5.29 -3.85 11.94
C VAL A 205 4.10 -4.06 12.88
N LEU A 206 3.86 -3.05 13.73
CA LEU A 206 2.67 -3.04 14.57
C LEU A 206 1.46 -2.63 13.74
N HIS A 207 0.32 -3.27 14.02
CA HIS A 207 -0.96 -2.94 13.42
C HIS A 207 -1.93 -2.51 14.53
N ARG A 208 -2.44 -1.29 14.43
CA ARG A 208 -3.35 -0.66 15.38
C ARG A 208 -4.79 -0.79 14.93
N GLU A 209 -5.72 -0.46 15.80
CA GLU A 209 -7.11 -0.24 15.42
C GLU A 209 -7.20 1.01 14.52
N ARG A 210 -8.16 0.99 13.58
CA ARG A 210 -8.46 2.13 12.73
C ARG A 210 -8.78 3.36 13.59
N ARG A 211 -8.20 4.50 13.23
CA ARG A 211 -8.34 5.73 14.01
C ARG A 211 -9.76 6.29 13.97
N ALA A 212 -10.36 6.36 12.78
CA ALA A 212 -11.71 6.90 12.57
C ALA A 212 -12.32 6.37 11.26
N GLY A 213 -13.62 6.60 11.06
CA GLY A 213 -14.33 6.23 9.85
C GLY A 213 -14.72 4.75 9.76
N THR A 214 -15.33 4.36 8.65
CA THR A 214 -15.78 2.99 8.37
C THR A 214 -14.90 2.35 7.31
N VAL A 215 -14.75 1.03 7.37
CA VAL A 215 -13.98 0.29 6.36
C VAL A 215 -14.79 0.25 5.05
N SER A 216 -14.18 0.61 3.94
CA SER A 216 -14.84 0.70 2.63
C SER A 216 -15.49 -0.62 2.16
N PHE A 217 -15.03 -1.76 2.66
CA PHE A 217 -15.60 -3.08 2.39
C PHE A 217 -16.74 -3.47 3.36
N GLU A 218 -16.91 -2.75 4.46
CA GLU A 218 -17.92 -2.99 5.50
C GLU A 218 -19.10 -2.02 5.37
N THR A 219 -19.75 -1.99 4.22
CA THR A 219 -21.10 -1.41 4.19
C THR A 219 -22.04 -2.39 4.88
N PHE A 220 -22.17 -2.25 6.19
CA PHE A 220 -23.11 -3.00 7.02
C PHE A 220 -24.55 -2.69 6.58
N ARG A 221 -25.09 -3.45 5.67
CA ARG A 221 -26.53 -3.59 5.51
C ARG A 221 -26.97 -4.74 6.40
N LYS A 222 -27.87 -4.48 7.35
CA LYS A 222 -28.41 -5.42 8.32
C LYS A 222 -28.85 -6.74 7.65
N GLY A 223 -28.11 -7.83 7.89
CA GLY A 223 -28.45 -9.18 7.45
C GLY A 223 -27.23 -10.11 7.47
N PHE A 224 -27.37 -11.30 8.05
CA PHE A 224 -26.30 -12.28 8.23
C PHE A 224 -25.56 -12.71 6.94
N PHE A 225 -26.14 -12.50 5.77
CA PHE A 225 -25.54 -12.81 4.45
C PHE A 225 -25.00 -11.56 3.69
N ALA A 226 -25.08 -10.37 4.24
CA ALA A 226 -24.59 -9.14 3.59
C ALA A 226 -23.05 -8.95 3.69
N TRP A 227 -22.35 -9.90 4.24
CA TRP A 227 -20.93 -9.82 4.62
C TRP A 227 -19.96 -10.06 3.45
N VAL A 228 -20.41 -10.74 2.42
CA VAL A 228 -19.57 -11.02 1.24
C VAL A 228 -20.24 -10.35 0.05
N ARG A 229 -19.63 -9.30 -0.46
CA ARG A 229 -19.96 -8.85 -1.82
C ARG A 229 -19.48 -9.97 -2.77
N ILE A 230 -20.39 -10.86 -3.14
CA ILE A 230 -20.10 -12.01 -4.01
C ILE A 230 -19.33 -11.53 -5.25
N GLY A 231 -19.71 -10.37 -5.82
CA GLY A 231 -19.00 -9.77 -6.94
C GLY A 231 -17.53 -9.40 -6.64
N ALA A 232 -17.20 -8.94 -5.44
CA ALA A 232 -15.80 -8.65 -5.10
C ALA A 232 -14.97 -9.93 -4.92
N LEU A 233 -15.60 -11.01 -4.42
CA LEU A 233 -14.93 -12.31 -4.30
C LEU A 233 -14.70 -12.94 -5.69
N THR A 234 -15.69 -12.89 -6.59
CA THR A 234 -15.53 -13.39 -7.96
C THR A 234 -14.47 -12.61 -8.71
N GLU A 235 -14.48 -11.28 -8.62
CA GLU A 235 -13.44 -10.43 -9.21
C GLU A 235 -12.04 -10.80 -8.69
N MET A 236 -11.90 -10.98 -7.38
CA MET A 236 -10.63 -11.39 -6.77
C MET A 236 -10.16 -12.73 -7.31
N LEU A 237 -11.04 -13.74 -7.39
CA LEU A 237 -10.70 -15.08 -7.91
C LEU A 237 -10.33 -15.03 -9.39
N GLU A 238 -11.04 -14.28 -10.20
CA GLU A 238 -10.73 -14.07 -11.62
C GLU A 238 -9.35 -13.43 -11.81
N GLN A 239 -9.05 -12.40 -11.04
CA GLN A 239 -7.75 -11.73 -11.11
C GLN A 239 -6.61 -12.60 -10.59
N LEU A 240 -6.83 -13.42 -9.55
CA LEU A 240 -5.87 -14.42 -9.09
C LEU A 240 -5.58 -15.47 -10.15
N PHE A 241 -6.62 -15.98 -10.81
CA PHE A 241 -6.48 -16.94 -11.90
C PHE A 241 -5.73 -16.31 -13.08
N ALA A 242 -6.12 -15.11 -13.50
CA ALA A 242 -5.44 -14.38 -14.57
C ALA A 242 -3.95 -14.16 -14.26
N LEU A 243 -3.62 -13.77 -13.03
CA LEU A 243 -2.24 -13.62 -12.59
C LEU A 243 -1.48 -14.96 -12.65
N ARG A 244 -2.10 -16.06 -12.23
CA ARG A 244 -1.49 -17.40 -12.28
C ARG A 244 -1.18 -17.82 -13.71
N VAL A 245 -2.12 -17.59 -14.64
CA VAL A 245 -1.94 -17.91 -16.07
C VAL A 245 -0.80 -17.07 -16.66
N ARG A 246 -0.76 -15.76 -16.36
CA ARG A 246 0.32 -14.85 -16.82
C ARG A 246 1.69 -15.33 -16.34
N THR A 247 1.82 -15.62 -15.05
CA THR A 247 3.09 -16.10 -14.47
C THR A 247 3.51 -17.45 -15.03
N TRP A 248 2.57 -18.32 -15.34
CA TRP A 248 2.86 -19.63 -15.94
C TRP A 248 3.30 -19.52 -17.40
N ARG A 249 2.72 -18.59 -18.17
CA ARG A 249 3.09 -18.32 -19.57
C ARG A 249 4.38 -17.51 -19.73
N GLY A 250 4.96 -17.01 -18.64
CA GLY A 250 6.09 -16.09 -18.70
C GLY A 250 5.72 -14.69 -19.20
N ASP A 251 4.42 -14.37 -19.33
CA ASP A 251 3.93 -13.04 -19.69
C ASP A 251 3.95 -12.15 -18.43
N VAL A 252 5.16 -11.77 -18.04
CA VAL A 252 5.42 -11.01 -16.80
C VAL A 252 5.73 -9.53 -17.07
N GLY A 253 5.79 -9.13 -18.35
CA GLY A 253 6.11 -7.76 -18.81
C GLY A 253 4.91 -7.00 -19.37
#